data_336335fb375c2d40a9e7eed5ab09a0c1
#
_entry.id   336335fb375c2d40a9e7eed5ab09a0c1
#
_cell.length_a   1.000
_cell.length_b   1.000
_cell.length_c   1.000
_cell.angle_alpha   90.00
_cell.angle_beta   90.00
_cell.angle_gamma   90.00
#
_symmetry.space_group_name_H-M   'P 1'
#
loop_
_entity.id
_entity.type
_entity.pdbx_description
1 polymer ?
#
loop_
_entity_poly.entity_id
_entity_poly.type
_entity_poly.pdbx_seq_one_letter_code
_entity_poly.pdbx_strand_id
1 'polypeptide(L)'
;MAKEITAQQVFGLLPRRRQDSHKGSYGKVMCLAGSARFRGAAALAAEGALRAGAGLVTLASVEPVIAAVAARCPECVFLPCRQSAGGGVSAQSGKAVLEKVRGMDVLLFGPGLGDTPDTAALLEQLGPSAGCALVLDADGLNAAAKMDSLPRSPGLPLILTPHPGEMARLCGLTIAEVNAGREGIAAGYARAEDCVVVLKGHRTIVAGPQGEVFVNPTGNPGLSRGGSGDILAGMIAGLAAQGLPPLDAAVCGVWLHGAAADQCAKRLGQYGMLPHDLFADLGALFAAAER
;
A
#
# COMPACT_ATOMS: atom_id res chain seq x y z
N MET A 1 -3.81 1.57 25.59
CA MET A 1 -4.98 0.81 25.07
C MET A 1 -5.19 1.22 23.62
N ALA A 2 -5.43 0.26 22.74
CA ALA A 2 -5.73 0.52 21.33
C ALA A 2 -7.06 1.30 21.20
N LYS A 3 -7.10 2.25 20.26
CA LYS A 3 -8.28 3.05 19.95
C LYS A 3 -8.99 2.46 18.74
N GLU A 4 -10.32 2.37 18.76
CA GLU A 4 -11.07 1.96 17.59
C GLU A 4 -11.20 3.12 16.60
N ILE A 5 -10.96 2.84 15.30
CA ILE A 5 -11.08 3.84 14.24
C ILE A 5 -12.57 4.13 13.98
N THR A 6 -12.94 5.39 13.93
CA THR A 6 -14.32 5.81 13.68
C THR A 6 -14.47 6.51 12.33
N ALA A 7 -15.67 6.44 11.75
CA ALA A 7 -16.00 7.17 10.51
C ALA A 7 -15.76 8.66 10.65
N GLN A 8 -16.16 9.25 11.79
CA GLN A 8 -15.97 10.68 12.06
C GLN A 8 -14.49 11.08 12.02
N GLN A 9 -13.62 10.27 12.64
CA GLN A 9 -12.17 10.49 12.59
C GLN A 9 -11.67 10.46 11.16
N VAL A 10 -12.02 9.41 10.40
CA VAL A 10 -11.56 9.23 9.01
C VAL A 10 -12.01 10.38 8.12
N PHE A 11 -13.31 10.72 8.14
CA PHE A 11 -13.82 11.81 7.30
C PHE A 11 -13.26 13.18 7.69
N GLY A 12 -12.92 13.38 8.97
CA GLY A 12 -12.25 14.60 9.43
C GLY A 12 -10.80 14.75 8.98
N LEU A 13 -10.13 13.63 8.66
CA LEU A 13 -8.74 13.61 8.19
C LEU A 13 -8.60 13.72 6.66
N LEU A 14 -9.66 13.38 5.89
CA LEU A 14 -9.56 13.37 4.44
C LEU A 14 -9.29 14.78 3.87
N PRO A 15 -8.35 14.89 2.91
CA PRO A 15 -8.03 16.16 2.26
C PRO A 15 -9.23 16.69 1.49
N ARG A 16 -9.57 17.95 1.71
CA ARG A 16 -10.62 18.62 0.93
C ARG A 16 -10.12 18.93 -0.47
N ARG A 17 -10.95 18.64 -1.49
CA ARG A 17 -10.66 19.01 -2.87
C ARG A 17 -11.03 20.46 -3.12
N ARG A 18 -10.04 21.28 -3.55
CA ARG A 18 -10.22 22.70 -3.83
C ARG A 18 -10.62 22.90 -5.29
N GLN A 19 -11.45 23.92 -5.55
CA GLN A 19 -11.91 24.24 -6.91
C GLN A 19 -10.76 24.70 -7.83
N ASP A 20 -9.75 25.35 -7.27
CA ASP A 20 -8.57 25.90 -7.96
C ASP A 20 -7.38 24.93 -8.00
N SER A 21 -7.63 23.61 -7.89
CA SER A 21 -6.60 22.60 -7.85
C SER A 21 -6.29 22.00 -9.23
N HIS A 22 -5.12 21.35 -9.32
CA HIS A 22 -4.66 20.60 -10.49
C HIS A 22 -4.09 19.24 -10.05
N LYS A 23 -3.78 18.35 -11.00
CA LYS A 23 -3.27 17.00 -10.69
C LYS A 23 -2.05 16.97 -9.74
N GLY A 24 -1.20 17.98 -9.77
CA GLY A 24 -0.05 18.10 -8.86
C GLY A 24 -0.43 18.46 -7.42
N SER A 25 -1.66 18.98 -7.18
CA SER A 25 -2.13 19.33 -5.83
C SER A 25 -2.46 18.12 -4.96
N TYR A 26 -2.61 16.94 -5.56
CA TYR A 26 -3.03 15.72 -4.87
C TYR A 26 -1.98 14.61 -4.91
N GLY A 27 -0.73 15.03 -5.08
CA GLY A 27 0.45 14.17 -4.97
C GLY A 27 0.64 13.18 -6.10
N LYS A 28 1.83 12.56 -6.08
CA LYS A 28 2.32 11.65 -7.12
C LYS A 28 2.80 10.37 -6.46
N VAL A 29 2.26 9.25 -6.91
CA VAL A 29 2.66 7.91 -6.47
C VAL A 29 3.43 7.22 -7.58
N MET A 30 4.56 6.61 -7.26
CA MET A 30 5.16 5.57 -8.09
C MET A 30 4.80 4.21 -7.49
N CYS A 31 4.20 3.34 -8.29
CA CYS A 31 4.03 1.94 -7.97
C CYS A 31 5.12 1.14 -8.69
N LEU A 32 6.06 0.56 -7.97
CA LEU A 32 6.96 -0.47 -8.49
C LEU A 32 6.36 -1.82 -8.13
N ALA A 33 5.64 -2.43 -9.07
CA ALA A 33 4.75 -3.54 -8.81
C ALA A 33 4.58 -4.45 -10.02
N GLY A 34 4.19 -5.69 -9.77
CA GLY A 34 3.84 -6.66 -10.79
C GLY A 34 5.02 -7.39 -11.41
N SER A 35 4.68 -8.54 -11.95
CA SER A 35 5.57 -9.40 -12.75
C SER A 35 4.73 -10.15 -13.78
N ALA A 36 5.36 -10.87 -14.69
CA ALA A 36 4.66 -11.66 -15.71
C ALA A 36 3.60 -12.60 -15.12
N ARG A 37 3.82 -13.07 -13.87
CA ARG A 37 2.89 -13.96 -13.13
C ARG A 37 1.83 -13.19 -12.33
N PHE A 38 2.12 -11.98 -11.83
CA PHE A 38 1.28 -11.22 -10.90
C PHE A 38 0.86 -9.86 -11.49
N ARG A 39 0.32 -9.87 -12.71
CA ARG A 39 -0.11 -8.65 -13.42
C ARG A 39 -1.25 -7.93 -12.70
N GLY A 40 -2.16 -8.69 -12.07
CA GLY A 40 -3.31 -8.16 -11.36
C GLY A 40 -2.93 -7.35 -10.12
N ALA A 41 -1.87 -7.72 -9.40
CA ALA A 41 -1.39 -7.00 -8.23
C ALA A 41 -1.02 -5.54 -8.58
N ALA A 42 -0.28 -5.33 -9.67
CA ALA A 42 0.06 -4.01 -10.17
C ALA A 42 -1.17 -3.18 -10.55
N ALA A 43 -2.16 -3.81 -11.22
CA ALA A 43 -3.40 -3.14 -11.60
C ALA A 43 -4.20 -2.68 -10.38
N LEU A 44 -4.37 -3.57 -9.39
CA LEU A 44 -5.14 -3.29 -8.18
C LEU A 44 -4.46 -2.24 -7.30
N ALA A 45 -3.14 -2.28 -7.17
CA ALA A 45 -2.37 -1.30 -6.42
C ALA A 45 -2.44 0.09 -7.08
N ALA A 46 -2.23 0.17 -8.39
CA ALA A 46 -2.28 1.44 -9.12
C ALA A 46 -3.69 2.05 -9.11
N GLU A 47 -4.73 1.25 -9.38
CA GLU A 47 -6.12 1.69 -9.31
C GLU A 47 -6.50 2.09 -7.88
N GLY A 48 -6.04 1.35 -6.85
CA GLY A 48 -6.23 1.70 -5.45
C GLY A 48 -5.69 3.09 -5.10
N ALA A 49 -4.50 3.44 -5.59
CA ALA A 49 -3.90 4.75 -5.37
C ALA A 49 -4.69 5.88 -6.08
N LEU A 50 -5.13 5.66 -7.33
CA LEU A 50 -5.97 6.61 -8.06
C LEU A 50 -7.32 6.81 -7.38
N ARG A 51 -7.99 5.71 -7.03
CA ARG A 51 -9.32 5.75 -6.38
C ARG A 51 -9.28 6.36 -4.97
N ALA A 52 -8.14 6.29 -4.29
CA ALA A 52 -7.91 6.99 -3.04
C ALA A 52 -7.59 8.48 -3.22
N GLY A 53 -7.48 8.95 -4.46
CA GLY A 53 -7.40 10.36 -4.78
C GLY A 53 -6.04 10.89 -5.18
N ALA A 54 -5.01 10.07 -5.39
CA ALA A 54 -3.72 10.50 -5.92
C ALA A 54 -3.89 11.25 -7.25
N GLY A 55 -3.18 12.37 -7.41
CA GLY A 55 -3.29 13.21 -8.61
C GLY A 55 -2.56 12.63 -9.82
N LEU A 56 -1.53 11.82 -9.60
CA LEU A 56 -0.78 11.11 -10.63
C LEU A 56 -0.25 9.79 -10.09
N VAL A 57 -0.45 8.71 -10.84
CA VAL A 57 0.14 7.41 -10.54
C VAL A 57 1.03 6.98 -11.70
N THR A 58 2.29 6.66 -11.40
CA THR A 58 3.24 6.08 -12.35
C THR A 58 3.46 4.62 -11.99
N LEU A 59 3.14 3.71 -12.89
CA LEU A 59 3.47 2.30 -12.74
C LEU A 59 4.81 2.00 -13.41
N ALA A 60 5.81 1.62 -12.62
CA ALA A 60 7.08 1.07 -13.07
C ALA A 60 6.97 -0.46 -13.06
N SER A 61 7.03 -1.08 -14.22
CA SER A 61 6.87 -2.53 -14.34
C SER A 61 7.39 -3.06 -15.68
N VAL A 62 7.32 -4.37 -15.87
CA VAL A 62 7.67 -5.04 -17.12
C VAL A 62 6.55 -4.89 -18.16
N GLU A 63 6.90 -4.94 -19.44
CA GLU A 63 5.97 -4.71 -20.56
C GLU A 63 4.68 -5.55 -20.49
N PRO A 64 4.70 -6.86 -20.19
CA PRO A 64 3.48 -7.65 -20.09
C PRO A 64 2.50 -7.19 -18.99
N VAL A 65 3.02 -6.54 -17.94
CA VAL A 65 2.20 -5.93 -16.88
C VAL A 65 1.63 -4.61 -17.36
N ILE A 66 2.47 -3.76 -17.96
CA ILE A 66 2.06 -2.46 -18.50
C ILE A 66 0.93 -2.62 -19.51
N ALA A 67 1.07 -3.54 -20.45
CA ALA A 67 0.03 -3.80 -21.46
C ALA A 67 -1.32 -4.20 -20.82
N ALA A 68 -1.28 -5.04 -19.78
CA ALA A 68 -2.48 -5.47 -19.06
C ALA A 68 -3.11 -4.33 -18.24
N VAL A 69 -2.30 -3.51 -17.60
CA VAL A 69 -2.77 -2.39 -16.76
C VAL A 69 -3.29 -1.24 -17.60
N ALA A 70 -2.62 -0.91 -18.72
CA ALA A 70 -3.03 0.16 -19.62
C ALA A 70 -4.44 -0.05 -20.19
N ALA A 71 -4.81 -1.30 -20.43
CA ALA A 71 -6.17 -1.64 -20.92
C ALA A 71 -7.25 -1.45 -19.83
N ARG A 72 -6.89 -1.50 -18.56
CA ARG A 72 -7.81 -1.41 -17.41
C ARG A 72 -7.81 -0.04 -16.74
N CYS A 73 -6.64 0.57 -16.62
CA CYS A 73 -6.40 1.81 -15.89
C CYS A 73 -5.57 2.78 -16.76
N PRO A 74 -6.19 3.37 -17.81
CA PRO A 74 -5.51 4.25 -18.75
C PRO A 74 -5.05 5.58 -18.15
N GLU A 75 -5.50 5.91 -16.93
CA GLU A 75 -5.10 7.10 -16.18
C GLU A 75 -3.67 7.02 -15.65
N CYS A 76 -3.07 5.83 -15.61
CA CYS A 76 -1.69 5.64 -15.19
C CYS A 76 -0.69 6.16 -16.23
N VAL A 77 0.41 6.71 -15.73
CA VAL A 77 1.65 6.88 -16.49
C VAL A 77 2.47 5.61 -16.36
N PHE A 78 3.17 5.20 -17.41
CA PHE A 78 3.95 3.96 -17.40
C PHE A 78 5.45 4.24 -17.53
N LEU A 79 6.25 3.51 -16.73
CA LEU A 79 7.70 3.44 -16.84
C LEU A 79 8.09 2.00 -17.17
N PRO A 80 8.38 1.68 -18.45
CA PRO A 80 8.82 0.35 -18.83
C PRO A 80 10.17 0.01 -18.20
N CYS A 81 10.22 -1.16 -17.55
CA CYS A 81 11.39 -1.72 -16.90
C CYS A 81 11.85 -2.99 -17.63
N ARG A 82 13.14 -3.28 -17.54
CA ARG A 82 13.69 -4.55 -18.05
C ARG A 82 13.11 -5.72 -17.26
N GLN A 83 12.74 -6.76 -17.97
CA GLN A 83 12.27 -8.00 -17.35
C GLN A 83 13.47 -8.86 -16.94
N SER A 84 13.42 -9.40 -15.72
CA SER A 84 14.37 -10.40 -15.22
C SER A 84 14.04 -11.79 -15.78
N ALA A 85 14.96 -12.73 -15.63
CA ALA A 85 14.72 -14.13 -15.99
C ALA A 85 13.54 -14.75 -15.26
N GLY A 86 13.25 -14.30 -14.02
CA GLY A 86 12.10 -14.72 -13.22
C GLY A 86 10.77 -14.06 -13.61
N GLY A 87 10.77 -13.17 -14.61
CA GLY A 87 9.56 -12.49 -15.10
C GLY A 87 9.17 -11.23 -14.30
N GLY A 88 9.92 -10.87 -13.27
CA GLY A 88 9.77 -9.63 -12.51
C GLY A 88 10.61 -8.49 -13.08
N VAL A 89 10.65 -7.35 -12.37
CA VAL A 89 11.50 -6.20 -12.73
C VAL A 89 12.96 -6.53 -12.41
N SER A 90 13.85 -6.36 -13.40
CA SER A 90 15.28 -6.57 -13.22
C SER A 90 15.93 -5.44 -12.42
N ALA A 91 16.88 -5.76 -11.54
CA ALA A 91 17.70 -4.81 -10.79
C ALA A 91 18.44 -3.80 -11.69
N GLN A 92 18.70 -4.16 -12.95
CA GLN A 92 19.28 -3.25 -13.94
C GLN A 92 18.40 -2.02 -14.25
N SER A 93 17.12 -2.06 -13.91
CA SER A 93 16.18 -0.93 -14.06
C SER A 93 16.31 0.10 -12.93
N GLY A 94 17.02 -0.22 -11.85
CA GLY A 94 17.08 0.59 -10.63
C GLY A 94 17.46 2.04 -10.88
N LYS A 95 18.46 2.31 -11.76
CA LYS A 95 18.86 3.68 -12.11
C LYS A 95 17.71 4.47 -12.75
N ALA A 96 17.03 3.91 -13.74
CA ALA A 96 15.92 4.58 -14.42
C ALA A 96 14.74 4.83 -13.48
N VAL A 97 14.44 3.85 -12.63
CA VAL A 97 13.40 3.99 -11.59
C VAL A 97 13.79 5.07 -10.59
N LEU A 98 15.07 5.11 -10.13
CA LEU A 98 15.58 6.11 -9.19
C LEU A 98 15.50 7.53 -9.76
N GLU A 99 15.85 7.73 -11.03
CA GLU A 99 15.73 9.04 -11.71
C GLU A 99 14.27 9.51 -11.71
N LYS A 100 13.33 8.61 -11.91
CA LYS A 100 11.90 8.96 -11.98
C LYS A 100 11.26 9.14 -10.61
N VAL A 101 11.63 8.32 -9.60
CA VAL A 101 11.03 8.35 -8.27
C VAL A 101 11.34 9.63 -7.49
N ARG A 102 12.48 10.28 -7.75
CA ARG A 102 12.86 11.55 -7.11
C ARG A 102 11.86 12.70 -7.29
N GLY A 103 10.94 12.57 -8.23
CA GLY A 103 9.87 13.55 -8.44
C GLY A 103 8.51 13.10 -7.90
N MET A 104 8.48 12.02 -7.12
CA MET A 104 7.28 11.45 -6.51
C MET A 104 7.18 11.82 -5.03
N ASP A 105 5.98 11.76 -4.48
CA ASP A 105 5.73 11.97 -3.05
C ASP A 105 5.76 10.64 -2.29
N VAL A 106 5.39 9.54 -2.96
CA VAL A 106 5.37 8.19 -2.40
C VAL A 106 5.89 7.17 -3.41
N LEU A 107 6.72 6.24 -2.95
CA LEU A 107 7.04 4.98 -3.62
C LEU A 107 6.28 3.85 -2.94
N LEU A 108 5.34 3.21 -3.65
CA LEU A 108 4.78 1.92 -3.28
C LEU A 108 5.62 0.82 -3.93
N PHE A 109 6.20 -0.04 -3.11
CA PHE A 109 7.11 -1.09 -3.55
C PHE A 109 6.64 -2.46 -3.06
N GLY A 110 6.52 -3.42 -3.97
CA GLY A 110 6.38 -4.83 -3.59
C GLY A 110 5.22 -5.60 -4.19
N PRO A 111 4.00 -5.06 -4.36
CA PRO A 111 2.87 -5.86 -4.83
C PRO A 111 3.20 -6.65 -6.10
N GLY A 112 3.27 -7.99 -5.99
CA GLY A 112 3.47 -8.90 -7.11
C GLY A 112 4.81 -8.84 -7.85
N LEU A 113 5.86 -8.26 -7.26
CA LEU A 113 7.21 -8.24 -7.87
C LEU A 113 7.85 -9.63 -7.94
N GLY A 114 7.52 -10.49 -7.00
CA GLY A 114 8.17 -11.77 -6.75
C GLY A 114 9.29 -11.66 -5.72
N ASP A 115 9.41 -12.67 -4.85
CA ASP A 115 10.49 -12.78 -3.88
C ASP A 115 11.77 -13.29 -4.56
N THR A 116 12.52 -12.38 -5.17
CA THR A 116 13.69 -12.65 -6.01
C THR A 116 14.91 -11.81 -5.60
N PRO A 117 16.13 -12.22 -5.98
CA PRO A 117 17.32 -11.38 -5.80
C PRO A 117 17.22 -10.01 -6.47
N ASP A 118 16.55 -9.91 -7.64
CA ASP A 118 16.33 -8.63 -8.30
C ASP A 118 15.45 -7.70 -7.45
N THR A 119 14.40 -8.24 -6.82
CA THR A 119 13.52 -7.48 -5.92
C THR A 119 14.27 -6.94 -4.71
N ALA A 120 15.13 -7.76 -4.10
CA ALA A 120 15.96 -7.34 -2.98
C ALA A 120 16.95 -6.25 -3.42
N ALA A 121 17.67 -6.45 -4.52
CA ALA A 121 18.63 -5.48 -5.05
C ALA A 121 17.96 -4.14 -5.45
N LEU A 122 16.74 -4.17 -5.99
CA LEU A 122 15.97 -2.96 -6.28
C LEU A 122 15.61 -2.22 -4.99
N LEU A 123 15.20 -2.93 -3.96
CA LEU A 123 14.85 -2.31 -2.68
C LEU A 123 16.07 -1.68 -2.00
N GLU A 124 17.23 -2.35 -2.02
CA GLU A 124 18.51 -1.82 -1.54
C GLU A 124 18.93 -0.53 -2.27
N GLN A 125 18.72 -0.47 -3.59
CA GLN A 125 19.08 0.69 -4.40
C GLN A 125 18.13 1.87 -4.19
N LEU A 126 16.81 1.59 -4.13
CA LEU A 126 15.76 2.61 -4.16
C LEU A 126 15.42 3.12 -2.77
N GLY A 127 15.30 2.26 -1.78
CA GLY A 127 14.83 2.62 -0.44
C GLY A 127 15.58 3.79 0.17
N PRO A 128 16.93 3.73 0.30
CA PRO A 128 17.72 4.83 0.87
C PRO A 128 17.76 6.09 0.01
N SER A 129 17.48 5.98 -1.29
CA SER A 129 17.78 7.03 -2.30
C SER A 129 16.52 7.60 -2.99
N ALA A 130 15.34 7.08 -2.73
CA ALA A 130 14.11 7.50 -3.40
C ALA A 130 13.75 8.97 -3.14
N GLY A 131 14.06 9.49 -1.95
CA GLY A 131 13.80 10.88 -1.58
C GLY A 131 12.31 11.19 -1.38
N CYS A 132 11.50 10.17 -1.14
CA CYS A 132 10.05 10.26 -0.88
C CYS A 132 9.64 9.24 0.19
N ALA A 133 8.38 9.31 0.64
CA ALA A 133 7.82 8.31 1.54
C ALA A 133 7.81 6.93 0.88
N LEU A 134 8.02 5.87 1.68
CA LEU A 134 8.05 4.48 1.20
C LEU A 134 6.90 3.69 1.83
N VAL A 135 6.13 3.00 1.00
CA VAL A 135 5.14 2.00 1.40
C VAL A 135 5.63 0.64 0.92
N LEU A 136 5.87 -0.29 1.85
CA LEU A 136 6.27 -1.66 1.54
C LEU A 136 5.11 -2.63 1.77
N ASP A 137 4.83 -3.44 0.76
CA ASP A 137 3.85 -4.52 0.83
C ASP A 137 4.38 -5.80 0.17
N ALA A 138 3.82 -6.93 0.53
CA ALA A 138 4.04 -8.23 -0.11
C ALA A 138 5.53 -8.56 -0.31
N ASP A 139 6.00 -8.69 -1.56
CA ASP A 139 7.39 -9.06 -1.87
C ASP A 139 8.42 -8.01 -1.44
N GLY A 140 7.99 -6.73 -1.29
CA GLY A 140 8.82 -5.69 -0.69
C GLY A 140 9.10 -5.98 0.79
N LEU A 141 8.11 -6.45 1.55
CA LEU A 141 8.28 -6.87 2.94
C LEU A 141 9.12 -8.12 3.06
N ASN A 142 8.94 -9.10 2.14
CA ASN A 142 9.77 -10.30 2.09
C ASN A 142 11.24 -9.98 1.81
N ALA A 143 11.51 -9.01 0.95
CA ALA A 143 12.87 -8.52 0.70
C ALA A 143 13.44 -7.81 1.93
N ALA A 144 12.68 -6.89 2.53
CA ALA A 144 13.09 -6.13 3.71
C ALA A 144 13.42 -7.03 4.92
N ALA A 145 12.66 -8.12 5.11
CA ALA A 145 12.90 -9.09 6.18
C ALA A 145 14.24 -9.84 6.07
N LYS A 146 14.94 -9.75 4.94
CA LYS A 146 16.25 -10.38 4.70
C LYS A 146 17.41 -9.37 4.83
N MET A 147 17.12 -8.11 5.12
CA MET A 147 18.09 -7.03 5.24
C MET A 147 18.45 -6.78 6.71
N ASP A 148 19.66 -6.31 6.97
CA ASP A 148 20.12 -5.96 8.32
C ASP A 148 19.38 -4.74 8.90
N SER A 149 18.82 -3.88 8.04
CA SER A 149 18.02 -2.72 8.43
C SER A 149 16.97 -2.40 7.37
N LEU A 150 15.87 -1.78 7.80
CA LEU A 150 14.80 -1.40 6.87
C LEU A 150 15.28 -0.32 5.90
N PRO A 151 15.17 -0.55 4.57
CA PRO A 151 15.62 0.37 3.55
C PRO A 151 14.64 1.55 3.43
N ARG A 152 15.08 2.75 3.81
CA ARG A 152 14.31 3.99 3.66
C ARG A 152 15.22 5.19 3.46
N SER A 153 14.71 6.23 2.84
CA SER A 153 15.41 7.52 2.76
C SER A 153 15.42 8.18 4.15
N PRO A 154 16.58 8.68 4.62
CA PRO A 154 16.71 9.26 5.95
C PRO A 154 15.68 10.36 6.24
N GLY A 155 15.02 10.30 7.38
CA GLY A 155 14.02 11.28 7.81
C GLY A 155 12.69 11.26 7.04
N LEU A 156 12.50 10.31 6.11
CA LEU A 156 11.27 10.18 5.36
C LEU A 156 10.40 9.02 5.86
N PRO A 157 9.08 9.14 5.73
CA PRO A 157 8.13 8.17 6.24
C PRO A 157 8.29 6.78 5.64
N LEU A 158 8.11 5.76 6.49
CA LEU A 158 8.02 4.36 6.10
C LEU A 158 6.71 3.77 6.63
N ILE A 159 5.95 3.14 5.75
CA ILE A 159 4.72 2.42 6.07
C ILE A 159 4.86 0.98 5.61
N LEU A 160 4.64 0.05 6.51
CA LEU A 160 4.66 -1.39 6.26
C LEU A 160 3.25 -1.96 6.38
N THR A 161 2.86 -2.81 5.43
CA THR A 161 1.51 -3.40 5.41
C THR A 161 1.53 -4.93 5.53
N PRO A 162 2.18 -5.52 6.56
CA PRO A 162 2.33 -6.96 6.65
C PRO A 162 1.02 -7.69 6.99
N HIS A 163 0.79 -8.85 6.39
CA HIS A 163 -0.08 -9.87 6.98
C HIS A 163 0.69 -10.65 8.07
N PRO A 164 0.04 -11.48 8.92
CA PRO A 164 0.73 -12.16 10.03
C PRO A 164 1.98 -12.96 9.62
N GLY A 165 1.99 -13.58 8.43
CA GLY A 165 3.15 -14.31 7.94
C GLY A 165 4.33 -13.43 7.53
N GLU A 166 4.07 -12.25 6.95
CA GLU A 166 5.08 -11.24 6.64
C GLU A 166 5.64 -10.62 7.92
N MET A 167 4.74 -10.30 8.88
CA MET A 167 5.14 -9.79 10.19
C MET A 167 6.02 -10.78 10.95
N ALA A 168 5.69 -12.06 10.90
CA ALA A 168 6.49 -13.12 11.51
C ALA A 168 7.92 -13.14 10.97
N ARG A 169 8.11 -12.98 9.64
CA ARG A 169 9.44 -12.90 9.03
C ARG A 169 10.20 -11.64 9.45
N LEU A 170 9.53 -10.49 9.49
CA LEU A 170 10.13 -9.23 9.92
C LEU A 170 10.62 -9.27 11.37
N CYS A 171 9.88 -9.97 12.25
CA CYS A 171 10.20 -10.03 13.69
C CYS A 171 11.03 -11.26 14.08
N GLY A 172 11.26 -12.23 13.21
CA GLY A 172 11.85 -13.51 13.56
C GLY A 172 10.95 -14.37 14.48
N LEU A 173 9.63 -14.22 14.38
CA LEU A 173 8.61 -14.92 15.16
C LEU A 173 7.86 -15.96 14.34
N THR A 174 7.07 -16.79 15.01
CA THR A 174 6.07 -17.65 14.37
C THR A 174 4.77 -16.89 14.10
N ILE A 175 3.97 -17.36 13.14
CA ILE A 175 2.64 -16.80 12.87
C ILE A 175 1.71 -16.92 14.10
N ALA A 176 1.87 -17.98 14.89
CA ALA A 176 1.08 -18.19 16.11
C ALA A 176 1.38 -17.12 17.16
N GLU A 177 2.67 -16.80 17.39
CA GLU A 177 3.09 -15.74 18.30
C GLU A 177 2.57 -14.37 17.83
N VAL A 178 2.69 -14.05 16.54
CA VAL A 178 2.13 -12.81 15.98
C VAL A 178 0.63 -12.73 16.23
N ASN A 179 -0.12 -13.80 15.99
CA ASN A 179 -1.58 -13.81 16.20
C ASN A 179 -1.97 -13.69 17.68
N ALA A 180 -1.17 -14.23 18.61
CA ALA A 180 -1.41 -14.13 20.04
C ALA A 180 -1.14 -12.72 20.60
N GLY A 181 -0.21 -11.95 20.00
CA GLY A 181 0.24 -10.65 20.52
C GLY A 181 0.13 -9.50 19.53
N ARG A 182 -0.82 -9.49 18.62
CA ARG A 182 -0.92 -8.56 17.46
C ARG A 182 -0.67 -7.10 17.78
N GLU A 183 -1.38 -6.54 18.78
CA GLU A 183 -1.24 -5.13 19.17
C GLU A 183 0.16 -4.81 19.71
N GLY A 184 0.67 -5.63 20.63
CA GLY A 184 1.97 -5.44 21.22
C GLY A 184 3.12 -5.58 20.23
N ILE A 185 3.02 -6.56 19.32
CA ILE A 185 4.04 -6.82 18.30
C ILE A 185 4.06 -5.70 17.28
N ALA A 186 2.90 -5.26 16.77
CA ALA A 186 2.82 -4.15 15.83
C ALA A 186 3.35 -2.85 16.43
N ALA A 187 2.97 -2.54 17.68
CA ALA A 187 3.42 -1.35 18.39
C ALA A 187 4.92 -1.39 18.73
N GLY A 188 5.42 -2.54 19.17
CA GLY A 188 6.85 -2.74 19.47
C GLY A 188 7.72 -2.55 18.23
N TYR A 189 7.32 -3.15 17.11
CA TYR A 189 8.03 -3.05 15.84
C TYR A 189 7.97 -1.63 15.26
N ALA A 190 6.78 -1.01 15.27
CA ALA A 190 6.62 0.37 14.80
C ALA A 190 7.54 1.35 15.52
N ARG A 191 7.68 1.19 16.85
CA ARG A 191 8.57 2.02 17.69
C ARG A 191 10.04 1.73 17.42
N ALA A 192 10.43 0.45 17.37
CA ALA A 192 11.82 0.04 17.16
C ALA A 192 12.37 0.50 15.83
N GLU A 193 11.54 0.40 14.78
CA GLU A 193 11.92 0.72 13.41
C GLU A 193 11.51 2.14 13.00
N ASP A 194 10.94 2.94 13.89
CA ASP A 194 10.43 4.29 13.60
C ASP A 194 9.59 4.34 12.31
N CYS A 195 8.56 3.50 12.23
CA CYS A 195 7.70 3.35 11.06
C CYS A 195 6.22 3.18 11.44
N VAL A 196 5.33 3.24 10.46
CA VAL A 196 3.94 2.85 10.63
C VAL A 196 3.77 1.40 10.22
N VAL A 197 3.12 0.60 11.06
CA VAL A 197 2.80 -0.81 10.80
C VAL A 197 1.30 -1.00 10.65
N VAL A 198 0.87 -1.54 9.52
CA VAL A 198 -0.50 -1.99 9.25
C VAL A 198 -0.52 -3.51 9.28
N LEU A 199 -0.75 -4.11 10.45
CA LEU A 199 -0.83 -5.58 10.60
C LEU A 199 -2.20 -6.07 10.16
N LYS A 200 -2.26 -6.54 8.90
CA LYS A 200 -3.47 -6.99 8.20
C LYS A 200 -4.13 -8.19 8.92
N GLY A 201 -5.45 -8.31 8.77
CA GLY A 201 -6.27 -9.42 9.28
C GLY A 201 -7.61 -8.93 9.82
N HIS A 202 -8.39 -9.86 10.42
CA HIS A 202 -9.60 -9.45 11.14
C HIS A 202 -9.23 -8.44 12.23
N ARG A 203 -9.92 -7.29 12.27
CA ARG A 203 -9.57 -6.16 13.13
C ARG A 203 -8.11 -5.72 12.89
N THR A 204 -7.80 -5.29 11.67
CA THR A 204 -6.47 -4.79 11.29
C THR A 204 -5.94 -3.78 12.31
N ILE A 205 -4.68 -3.95 12.73
CA ILE A 205 -4.00 -3.06 13.66
C ILE A 205 -3.20 -2.04 12.86
N VAL A 206 -3.30 -0.77 13.23
CA VAL A 206 -2.41 0.29 12.75
C VAL A 206 -1.63 0.82 13.94
N ALA A 207 -0.31 0.70 13.90
CA ALA A 207 0.58 1.17 14.95
C ALA A 207 1.53 2.24 14.42
N GLY A 208 1.68 3.32 15.18
CA GLY A 208 2.61 4.41 14.91
C GLY A 208 3.88 4.32 15.75
N PRO A 209 4.96 5.03 15.33
CA PRO A 209 6.26 5.00 16.02
C PRO A 209 6.25 5.65 17.41
N GLN A 210 5.27 6.53 17.69
CA GLN A 210 5.16 7.21 18.99
C GLN A 210 4.31 6.43 20.00
N GLY A 211 3.91 5.19 19.64
CA GLY A 211 3.15 4.30 20.51
C GLY A 211 1.64 4.36 20.32
N GLU A 212 1.16 5.03 19.29
CA GLU A 212 -0.25 5.03 18.89
C GLU A 212 -0.63 3.64 18.36
N VAL A 213 -1.79 3.15 18.80
CA VAL A 213 -2.35 1.89 18.31
C VAL A 213 -3.83 2.08 18.01
N PHE A 214 -4.21 1.74 16.79
CA PHE A 214 -5.59 1.78 16.33
C PHE A 214 -6.03 0.39 15.86
N VAL A 215 -7.32 0.10 16.08
CA VAL A 215 -7.97 -1.14 15.62
C VAL A 215 -9.07 -0.78 14.64
N ASN A 216 -9.00 -1.38 13.46
CA ASN A 216 -10.03 -1.17 12.43
C ASN A 216 -11.23 -2.08 12.66
N PRO A 217 -12.45 -1.55 12.87
CA PRO A 217 -13.66 -2.36 13.06
C PRO A 217 -14.33 -2.79 11.74
N THR A 218 -13.93 -2.22 10.59
CA THR A 218 -14.57 -2.44 9.29
C THR A 218 -13.94 -3.60 8.53
N GLY A 219 -14.68 -4.13 7.56
CA GLY A 219 -14.26 -5.23 6.71
C GLY A 219 -14.93 -6.56 7.07
N ASN A 220 -14.95 -7.46 6.12
CA ASN A 220 -15.63 -8.75 6.23
C ASN A 220 -14.82 -9.88 5.55
N PRO A 221 -15.17 -11.15 5.77
CA PRO A 221 -14.48 -12.30 5.18
C PRO A 221 -14.38 -12.32 3.65
N GLY A 222 -15.22 -11.57 2.93
CA GLY A 222 -15.12 -11.40 1.48
C GLY A 222 -13.77 -10.81 1.02
N LEU A 223 -13.07 -10.10 1.92
CA LEU A 223 -11.69 -9.61 1.70
C LEU A 223 -10.61 -10.70 1.80
N SER A 224 -10.93 -11.91 2.24
CA SER A 224 -9.99 -13.03 2.30
C SER A 224 -9.72 -13.60 0.90
N ARG A 225 -9.24 -12.74 -0.01
CA ARG A 225 -8.95 -13.05 -1.41
C ARG A 225 -7.67 -12.37 -1.86
N GLY A 226 -6.96 -12.99 -2.82
CA GLY A 226 -5.83 -12.36 -3.48
C GLY A 226 -6.24 -11.04 -4.14
N GLY A 227 -5.43 -10.01 -3.97
CA GLY A 227 -5.69 -8.67 -4.49
C GLY A 227 -6.21 -7.66 -3.47
N SER A 228 -6.83 -8.10 -2.36
CA SER A 228 -7.33 -7.18 -1.32
C SER A 228 -6.21 -6.36 -0.68
N GLY A 229 -5.06 -6.98 -0.41
CA GLY A 229 -3.87 -6.29 0.12
C GLY A 229 -3.29 -5.27 -0.84
N ASP A 230 -3.22 -5.62 -2.14
CA ASP A 230 -2.69 -4.74 -3.17
C ASP A 230 -3.50 -3.44 -3.27
N ILE A 231 -4.84 -3.54 -3.21
CA ILE A 231 -5.73 -2.37 -3.16
C ILE A 231 -5.46 -1.53 -1.92
N LEU A 232 -5.39 -2.16 -0.75
CA LEU A 232 -5.13 -1.45 0.50
C LEU A 232 -3.80 -0.69 0.47
N ALA A 233 -2.72 -1.34 0.01
CA ALA A 233 -1.41 -0.72 -0.11
C ALA A 233 -1.44 0.47 -1.09
N GLY A 234 -2.13 0.33 -2.23
CA GLY A 234 -2.38 1.40 -3.17
C GLY A 234 -3.14 2.57 -2.55
N MET A 235 -4.23 2.29 -1.83
CA MET A 235 -5.03 3.32 -1.15
C MET A 235 -4.19 4.10 -0.13
N ILE A 236 -3.41 3.42 0.71
CA ILE A 236 -2.54 4.05 1.70
C ILE A 236 -1.51 4.95 1.00
N ALA A 237 -0.87 4.47 -0.06
CA ALA A 237 0.08 5.24 -0.84
C ALA A 237 -0.57 6.49 -1.47
N GLY A 238 -1.79 6.35 -2.01
CA GLY A 238 -2.55 7.45 -2.60
C GLY A 238 -2.96 8.51 -1.58
N LEU A 239 -3.33 8.11 -0.36
CA LEU A 239 -3.67 9.03 0.73
C LEU A 239 -2.41 9.74 1.26
N ALA A 240 -1.31 9.01 1.47
CA ALA A 240 -0.06 9.60 1.90
C ALA A 240 0.50 10.62 0.88
N ALA A 241 0.38 10.32 -0.42
CA ALA A 241 0.82 11.23 -1.47
C ALA A 241 0.06 12.58 -1.47
N GLN A 242 -1.18 12.60 -1.01
CA GLN A 242 -1.98 13.83 -0.85
C GLN A 242 -1.58 14.66 0.38
N GLY A 243 -0.53 14.27 1.09
CA GLY A 243 0.00 15.00 2.23
C GLY A 243 -0.57 14.59 3.59
N LEU A 244 -1.33 13.49 3.69
CA LEU A 244 -1.70 12.96 4.99
C LEU A 244 -0.44 12.47 5.72
N PRO A 245 -0.32 12.74 7.02
CA PRO A 245 0.68 12.09 7.85
C PRO A 245 0.63 10.56 7.68
N PRO A 246 1.76 9.85 7.74
CA PRO A 246 1.80 8.41 7.45
C PRO A 246 0.82 7.55 8.26
N LEU A 247 0.68 7.88 9.55
CA LEU A 247 -0.25 7.19 10.46
C LEU A 247 -1.69 7.45 10.06
N ASP A 248 -2.05 8.70 9.72
CA ASP A 248 -3.39 9.08 9.31
C ASP A 248 -3.75 8.47 7.94
N ALA A 249 -2.81 8.42 7.00
CA ALA A 249 -2.98 7.74 5.73
C ALA A 249 -3.27 6.24 5.91
N ALA A 250 -2.56 5.58 6.82
CA ALA A 250 -2.79 4.18 7.16
C ALA A 250 -4.15 3.97 7.85
N VAL A 251 -4.50 4.80 8.84
CA VAL A 251 -5.80 4.76 9.54
C VAL A 251 -6.96 4.95 8.57
N CYS A 252 -6.89 5.99 7.72
CA CYS A 252 -7.93 6.24 6.72
C CYS A 252 -7.99 5.10 5.68
N GLY A 253 -6.83 4.63 5.20
CA GLY A 253 -6.76 3.57 4.19
C GLY A 253 -7.41 2.27 4.66
N VAL A 254 -7.09 1.79 5.87
CA VAL A 254 -7.66 0.54 6.39
C VAL A 254 -9.16 0.64 6.67
N TRP A 255 -9.62 1.79 7.19
CA TRP A 255 -11.03 1.97 7.48
C TRP A 255 -11.86 2.07 6.19
N LEU A 256 -11.44 2.90 5.23
CA LEU A 256 -12.11 3.07 3.95
C LEU A 256 -12.16 1.78 3.14
N HIS A 257 -11.06 1.03 3.10
CA HIS A 257 -10.99 -0.27 2.43
C HIS A 257 -11.98 -1.26 3.04
N GLY A 258 -12.02 -1.38 4.36
CA GLY A 258 -12.97 -2.26 5.05
C GLY A 258 -14.42 -1.80 4.90
N ALA A 259 -14.70 -0.51 5.06
CA ALA A 259 -16.05 0.04 4.92
C ALA A 259 -16.60 -0.12 3.48
N ALA A 260 -15.74 0.09 2.46
CA ALA A 260 -16.11 -0.18 1.07
C ALA A 260 -16.43 -1.66 0.84
N ALA A 261 -15.63 -2.56 1.42
CA ALA A 261 -15.91 -3.99 1.36
C ALA A 261 -17.21 -4.38 2.06
N ASP A 262 -17.56 -3.72 3.17
CA ASP A 262 -18.83 -3.97 3.87
C ASP A 262 -20.04 -3.51 3.04
N GLN A 263 -19.93 -2.39 2.32
CA GLN A 263 -20.97 -1.98 1.38
C GLN A 263 -21.04 -2.92 0.18
N CYS A 264 -19.89 -3.32 -0.37
CA CYS A 264 -19.80 -4.28 -1.46
C CYS A 264 -20.48 -5.62 -1.09
N ALA A 265 -20.22 -6.12 0.13
CA ALA A 265 -20.82 -7.35 0.62
C ALA A 265 -22.35 -7.28 0.77
N LYS A 266 -22.91 -6.09 1.07
CA LYS A 266 -24.39 -5.89 1.07
C LYS A 266 -24.99 -6.04 -0.33
N ARG A 267 -24.22 -5.65 -1.35
CA ARG A 267 -24.66 -5.67 -2.76
C ARG A 267 -24.42 -7.01 -3.42
N LEU A 268 -23.26 -7.63 -3.22
CA LEU A 268 -22.82 -8.83 -3.94
C LEU A 268 -22.74 -10.10 -3.07
N GLY A 269 -22.91 -9.96 -1.75
CA GLY A 269 -22.61 -11.01 -0.78
C GLY A 269 -21.09 -11.22 -0.62
N GLN A 270 -20.68 -11.71 0.55
CA GLN A 270 -19.26 -11.99 0.84
C GLN A 270 -18.67 -13.08 -0.07
N TYR A 271 -19.51 -13.96 -0.61
CA TYR A 271 -19.09 -15.04 -1.48
C TYR A 271 -18.86 -14.60 -2.92
N GLY A 272 -19.68 -13.65 -3.42
CA GLY A 272 -19.64 -13.19 -4.81
C GLY A 272 -18.72 -12.01 -5.06
N MET A 273 -18.41 -11.19 -4.03
CA MET A 273 -17.59 -10.00 -4.20
C MET A 273 -16.13 -10.33 -4.57
N LEU A 274 -15.56 -9.56 -5.47
CA LEU A 274 -14.13 -9.56 -5.78
C LEU A 274 -13.47 -8.28 -5.26
N PRO A 275 -12.15 -8.27 -4.97
CA PRO A 275 -11.49 -7.09 -4.43
C PRO A 275 -11.73 -5.80 -5.23
N HIS A 276 -11.75 -5.87 -6.55
CA HIS A 276 -11.97 -4.67 -7.38
C HIS A 276 -13.42 -4.15 -7.35
N ASP A 277 -14.40 -4.94 -6.92
CA ASP A 277 -15.79 -4.48 -6.84
C ASP A 277 -15.98 -3.39 -5.79
N LEU A 278 -15.11 -3.35 -4.77
CA LEU A 278 -15.16 -2.34 -3.72
C LEU A 278 -14.84 -0.92 -4.20
N PHE A 279 -14.26 -0.74 -5.39
CA PHE A 279 -13.97 0.59 -5.91
C PHE A 279 -15.22 1.44 -6.16
N ALA A 280 -16.33 0.81 -6.57
CA ALA A 280 -17.61 1.50 -6.72
C ALA A 280 -18.13 2.00 -5.36
N ASP A 281 -18.03 1.17 -4.33
CA ASP A 281 -18.50 1.48 -2.97
C ASP A 281 -17.56 2.49 -2.29
N LEU A 282 -16.26 2.46 -2.58
CA LEU A 282 -15.28 3.46 -2.14
C LEU A 282 -15.64 4.86 -2.66
N GLY A 283 -16.03 4.98 -3.93
CA GLY A 283 -16.50 6.24 -4.51
C GLY A 283 -17.72 6.80 -3.78
N ALA A 284 -18.65 5.94 -3.38
CA ALA A 284 -19.83 6.34 -2.61
C ALA A 284 -19.47 6.85 -1.20
N LEU A 285 -18.47 6.26 -0.55
CA LEU A 285 -17.96 6.74 0.75
C LEU A 285 -17.32 8.12 0.65
N PHE A 286 -16.50 8.37 -0.37
CA PHE A 286 -15.94 9.71 -0.60
C PHE A 286 -17.01 10.74 -0.89
N ALA A 287 -18.00 10.43 -1.74
CA ALA A 287 -19.13 11.33 -2.02
C ALA A 287 -19.96 11.65 -0.76
N ALA A 288 -20.03 10.73 0.20
CA ALA A 288 -20.67 10.99 1.50
C ALA A 288 -19.82 11.89 2.40
N ALA A 289 -18.50 11.80 2.33
CA ALA A 289 -17.57 12.63 3.10
C ALA A 289 -17.48 14.09 2.60
N GLU A 290 -17.82 14.34 1.34
CA GLU A 290 -17.81 15.67 0.71
C GLU A 290 -19.07 16.50 1.01
N ARG A 291 -20.11 15.90 1.61
CA ARG A 291 -21.37 16.54 1.99
C ARG A 291 -21.31 17.13 3.40
#